data_597ad0d22e53fa527d1e7f2b0de5f563
#
_entry.id   597ad0d22e53fa527d1e7f2b0de5f563
#
_cell.length_a   1.000
_cell.length_b   1.000
_cell.length_c   1.000
_cell.angle_alpha   90.00
_cell.angle_beta   90.00
_cell.angle_gamma   90.00
#
_symmetry.space_group_name_H-M   'P 1'
#
loop_
_entity.id
_entity.type
_entity.pdbx_description
1 polymer ?
#
loop_
_entity_poly.entity_id
_entity_poly.type
_entity_poly.pdbx_seq_one_letter_code
_entity_poly.pdbx_strand_id
1 'polypeptide(L)'
;MLKLTLITDAWEPQVNGVVRTLSTTIRLLAERGVRVQVISPDQFWSVPMPSYPEIRLAMTTQRRIGKQIRAFAPDALHIATEGPLGWHARGWALRQGMAFTTSFHTRFPDYVSARIGINPERVWRVLRRFHGAASAVMVATPRLADELVSHGITQTRLWSRGADVDQFRPDAPPHPVYAGLKRPVALHVGRVAVEKNIEAFLAAPWAGDKLVVGDGPALDALQRKYPSAHFLGALHGPALASAYAGADVLAFPSRTDTFGLVMIEALASGTPVAGYPVPGPLDVVGQGGFGPDGRAPGRIGAVAHDLGEAMRAAL
;
A
#
# COMPACT_ATOMS: atom_id res chain seq x y z
N MET A 1 -28.29 12.83 -3.57
CA MET A 1 -27.13 12.29 -2.78
C MET A 1 -26.49 11.21 -3.63
N LEU A 2 -25.24 11.39 -4.01
CA LEU A 2 -24.49 10.44 -4.83
C LEU A 2 -24.32 9.09 -4.10
N LYS A 3 -24.50 8.00 -4.82
CA LYS A 3 -24.35 6.63 -4.31
C LYS A 3 -23.23 5.93 -5.06
N LEU A 4 -22.25 5.41 -4.32
CA LEU A 4 -21.14 4.63 -4.86
C LEU A 4 -21.21 3.20 -4.32
N THR A 5 -21.17 2.20 -5.19
CA THR A 5 -20.84 0.83 -4.76
C THR A 5 -19.35 0.59 -5.01
N LEU A 6 -18.64 0.25 -3.93
CA LEU A 6 -17.23 -0.13 -3.93
C LEU A 6 -17.12 -1.64 -3.68
N ILE A 7 -16.40 -2.35 -4.55
CA ILE A 7 -16.21 -3.80 -4.46
C ILE A 7 -14.72 -4.06 -4.26
N THR A 8 -14.39 -4.85 -3.24
CA THR A 8 -13.00 -5.16 -2.89
C THR A 8 -12.89 -6.58 -2.29
N ASP A 9 -11.81 -7.28 -2.66
CA ASP A 9 -11.40 -8.53 -2.00
C ASP A 9 -10.43 -8.29 -0.83
N ALA A 10 -9.90 -7.07 -0.71
CA ALA A 10 -9.06 -6.62 0.39
C ALA A 10 -9.88 -5.77 1.36
N TRP A 11 -10.23 -6.35 2.52
CA TRP A 11 -11.03 -5.69 3.56
C TRP A 11 -10.62 -6.16 4.95
N GLU A 12 -11.15 -5.51 5.98
CA GLU A 12 -10.92 -5.91 7.37
C GLU A 12 -11.21 -7.42 7.59
N PRO A 13 -10.45 -8.09 8.45
CA PRO A 13 -9.41 -7.60 9.37
C PRO A 13 -8.00 -7.47 8.76
N GLN A 14 -7.83 -7.50 7.45
CA GLN A 14 -6.52 -7.34 6.81
C GLN A 14 -5.93 -5.96 7.09
N VAL A 15 -4.66 -5.93 7.52
CA VAL A 15 -3.90 -4.68 7.71
C VAL A 15 -2.95 -4.50 6.55
N ASN A 16 -3.36 -3.74 5.55
CA ASN A 16 -2.53 -3.43 4.38
C ASN A 16 -2.88 -2.06 3.77
N GLY A 17 -2.04 -1.59 2.85
CA GLY A 17 -2.21 -0.27 2.22
C GLY A 17 -3.49 -0.11 1.40
N VAL A 18 -4.04 -1.20 0.85
CA VAL A 18 -5.31 -1.16 0.08
C VAL A 18 -6.46 -0.88 1.02
N VAL A 19 -6.59 -1.66 2.10
CA VAL A 19 -7.65 -1.47 3.11
C VAL A 19 -7.59 -0.05 3.68
N ARG A 20 -6.41 0.41 4.09
CA ARG A 20 -6.23 1.79 4.62
C ARG A 20 -6.66 2.86 3.61
N THR A 21 -6.25 2.72 2.35
CA THR A 21 -6.64 3.66 1.28
C THR A 21 -8.16 3.69 1.10
N LEU A 22 -8.79 2.52 1.00
CA LEU A 22 -10.22 2.41 0.77
C LEU A 22 -11.02 2.93 1.97
N SER A 23 -10.68 2.54 3.19
CA SER A 23 -11.36 2.99 4.42
C SER A 23 -11.27 4.51 4.59
N THR A 24 -10.10 5.11 4.38
CA THR A 24 -9.93 6.56 4.41
C THR A 24 -10.76 7.26 3.32
N THR A 25 -10.74 6.71 2.10
CA THR A 25 -11.53 7.27 0.99
C THR A 25 -13.03 7.22 1.28
N ILE A 26 -13.52 6.10 1.82
CA ILE A 26 -14.94 5.94 2.17
C ILE A 26 -15.35 6.95 3.24
N ARG A 27 -14.54 7.13 4.29
CA ARG A 27 -14.78 8.12 5.34
C ARG A 27 -14.88 9.52 4.75
N LEU A 28 -13.89 9.93 3.95
CA LEU A 28 -13.87 11.26 3.32
C LEU A 28 -15.00 11.49 2.31
N LEU A 29 -15.46 10.45 1.61
CA LEU A 29 -16.62 10.52 0.73
C LEU A 29 -17.91 10.69 1.54
N ALA A 30 -18.05 9.97 2.67
CA ALA A 30 -19.20 10.11 3.56
C ALA A 30 -19.31 11.52 4.15
N GLU A 31 -18.18 12.13 4.56
CA GLU A 31 -18.10 13.52 5.02
C GLU A 31 -18.57 14.52 3.93
N ARG A 32 -18.42 14.15 2.65
CA ARG A 32 -18.88 14.95 1.49
C ARG A 32 -20.29 14.59 1.02
N GLY A 33 -21.04 13.83 1.81
CA GLY A 33 -22.42 13.47 1.51
C GLY A 33 -22.59 12.37 0.46
N VAL A 34 -21.54 11.58 0.15
CA VAL A 34 -21.64 10.40 -0.72
C VAL A 34 -22.00 9.18 0.10
N ARG A 35 -23.06 8.46 -0.30
CA ARG A 35 -23.40 7.16 0.29
C ARG A 35 -22.58 6.06 -0.36
N VAL A 36 -21.75 5.37 0.42
CA VAL A 36 -20.92 4.28 -0.07
C VAL A 36 -21.45 2.94 0.43
N GLN A 37 -21.75 2.03 -0.48
CA GLN A 37 -21.93 0.62 -0.20
C GLN A 37 -20.62 -0.11 -0.46
N VAL A 38 -20.13 -0.85 0.52
CA VAL A 38 -18.98 -1.75 0.35
C VAL A 38 -19.47 -3.16 0.17
N ILE A 39 -18.95 -3.88 -0.84
CA ILE A 39 -19.14 -5.32 -1.02
C ILE A 39 -17.76 -5.96 -0.85
N SER A 40 -17.61 -6.76 0.20
CA SER A 40 -16.34 -7.30 0.69
C SER A 40 -16.47 -8.76 1.15
N PRO A 41 -15.36 -9.50 1.37
CA PRO A 41 -15.39 -10.94 1.63
C PRO A 41 -16.12 -11.36 2.90
N ASP A 42 -16.18 -10.50 3.92
CA ASP A 42 -16.87 -10.74 5.19
C ASP A 42 -18.40 -10.96 5.04
N GLN A 43 -18.99 -10.51 3.93
CA GLN A 43 -20.42 -10.69 3.62
C GLN A 43 -20.74 -12.05 2.98
N PHE A 44 -19.72 -12.89 2.77
CA PHE A 44 -19.85 -14.16 2.06
C PHE A 44 -19.11 -15.27 2.81
N TRP A 45 -19.52 -16.51 2.53
CA TRP A 45 -18.66 -17.62 2.88
C TRP A 45 -17.33 -17.48 2.12
N SER A 46 -16.21 -17.66 2.79
CA SER A 46 -14.89 -17.39 2.21
C SER A 46 -13.85 -18.41 2.67
N VAL A 47 -12.90 -18.71 1.82
CA VAL A 47 -11.78 -19.59 2.12
C VAL A 47 -10.49 -18.80 2.24
N PRO A 48 -9.54 -19.21 3.08
CA PRO A 48 -8.23 -18.57 3.14
C PRO A 48 -7.47 -18.82 1.85
N MET A 49 -6.73 -17.82 1.40
CA MET A 49 -5.79 -17.99 0.29
C MET A 49 -4.59 -18.83 0.77
N PRO A 50 -4.18 -19.88 0.05
CA PRO A 50 -3.15 -20.81 0.55
C PRO A 50 -1.81 -20.16 0.95
N SER A 51 -1.40 -19.11 0.22
CA SER A 51 -0.13 -18.40 0.47
C SER A 51 -0.26 -17.24 1.47
N TYR A 52 -1.48 -16.81 1.77
CA TYR A 52 -1.82 -15.67 2.66
C TYR A 52 -3.17 -15.94 3.32
N PRO A 53 -3.19 -16.70 4.41
CA PRO A 53 -4.44 -17.11 5.07
C PRO A 53 -5.31 -15.94 5.54
N GLU A 54 -4.70 -14.79 5.78
CA GLU A 54 -5.39 -13.55 6.11
C GLU A 54 -6.19 -12.96 4.94
N ILE A 55 -5.82 -13.29 3.70
CA ILE A 55 -6.59 -12.91 2.51
C ILE A 55 -7.70 -13.94 2.31
N ARG A 56 -8.94 -13.47 2.40
CA ARG A 56 -10.13 -14.30 2.28
C ARG A 56 -10.68 -14.22 0.86
N LEU A 57 -10.79 -15.37 0.19
CA LEU A 57 -11.39 -15.47 -1.13
C LEU A 57 -12.90 -15.77 -0.98
N ALA A 58 -13.71 -14.81 -1.37
CA ALA A 58 -15.18 -14.94 -1.26
C ALA A 58 -15.73 -15.95 -2.26
N MET A 59 -16.47 -16.91 -1.75
CA MET A 59 -17.21 -17.90 -2.56
C MET A 59 -18.63 -17.40 -2.79
N THR A 60 -18.86 -16.78 -3.93
CA THR A 60 -20.14 -16.17 -4.26
C THR A 60 -20.47 -16.34 -5.74
N THR A 61 -21.55 -15.72 -6.19
CA THR A 61 -21.96 -15.74 -7.58
C THR A 61 -22.25 -14.32 -8.08
N GLN A 62 -22.13 -14.15 -9.37
CA GLN A 62 -22.44 -12.89 -10.04
C GLN A 62 -23.89 -12.43 -9.80
N ARG A 63 -24.84 -13.37 -9.66
CA ARG A 63 -26.25 -13.06 -9.35
C ARG A 63 -26.38 -12.44 -7.96
N ARG A 64 -25.65 -12.97 -6.96
CA ARG A 64 -25.70 -12.49 -5.58
C ARG A 64 -25.13 -11.09 -5.45
N ILE A 65 -23.97 -10.82 -6.08
CA ILE A 65 -23.38 -9.48 -6.14
C ILE A 65 -24.32 -8.52 -6.87
N GLY A 66 -24.82 -8.91 -8.04
CA GLY A 66 -25.74 -8.09 -8.81
C GLY A 66 -27.06 -7.78 -8.07
N LYS A 67 -27.54 -8.68 -7.19
CA LYS A 67 -28.71 -8.40 -6.32
C LYS A 67 -28.40 -7.27 -5.35
N GLN A 68 -27.23 -7.28 -4.72
CA GLN A 68 -26.83 -6.23 -3.78
C GLN A 68 -26.64 -4.88 -4.50
N ILE A 69 -25.96 -4.86 -5.65
CA ILE A 69 -25.78 -3.63 -6.44
C ILE A 69 -27.12 -3.04 -6.86
N ARG A 70 -28.03 -3.85 -7.42
CA ARG A 70 -29.38 -3.37 -7.82
C ARG A 70 -30.21 -2.86 -6.65
N ALA A 71 -30.15 -3.52 -5.49
CA ALA A 71 -30.89 -3.09 -4.30
C ALA A 71 -30.41 -1.72 -3.78
N PHE A 72 -29.13 -1.44 -3.89
CA PHE A 72 -28.57 -0.14 -3.52
C PHE A 72 -28.81 0.92 -4.58
N ALA A 73 -28.92 0.54 -5.86
CA ALA A 73 -29.07 1.41 -7.02
C ALA A 73 -28.02 2.54 -7.04
N PRO A 74 -26.72 2.21 -7.22
CA PRO A 74 -25.65 3.18 -7.21
C PRO A 74 -25.62 4.02 -8.50
N ASP A 75 -25.15 5.27 -8.37
CA ASP A 75 -24.84 6.15 -9.51
C ASP A 75 -23.47 5.80 -10.12
N ALA A 76 -22.55 5.22 -9.32
CA ALA A 76 -21.22 4.83 -9.76
C ALA A 76 -20.81 3.47 -9.16
N LEU A 77 -20.00 2.73 -9.92
CA LEU A 77 -19.44 1.44 -9.53
C LEU A 77 -17.92 1.49 -9.60
N HIS A 78 -17.26 1.17 -8.48
CA HIS A 78 -15.81 1.04 -8.41
C HIS A 78 -15.40 -0.36 -7.97
N ILE A 79 -14.55 -1.01 -8.75
CA ILE A 79 -14.01 -2.35 -8.47
C ILE A 79 -12.53 -2.18 -8.12
N ALA A 80 -12.23 -2.26 -6.81
CA ALA A 80 -10.93 -1.89 -6.29
C ALA A 80 -9.86 -3.00 -6.41
N THR A 81 -10.28 -4.27 -6.58
CA THR A 81 -9.36 -5.41 -6.62
C THR A 81 -9.74 -6.43 -7.68
N GLU A 82 -8.74 -7.20 -8.14
CA GLU A 82 -8.85 -8.20 -9.22
C GLU A 82 -9.20 -9.61 -8.71
N GLY A 83 -9.66 -9.73 -7.46
CA GLY A 83 -10.05 -10.99 -6.86
C GLY A 83 -11.44 -11.50 -7.29
N PRO A 84 -11.94 -12.58 -6.68
CA PRO A 84 -13.21 -13.22 -7.07
C PRO A 84 -14.39 -12.26 -7.07
N LEU A 85 -14.51 -11.37 -6.05
CA LEU A 85 -15.57 -10.36 -6.01
C LEU A 85 -15.46 -9.39 -7.19
N GLY A 86 -14.23 -8.91 -7.47
CA GLY A 86 -13.98 -8.01 -8.59
C GLY A 86 -14.38 -8.64 -9.93
N TRP A 87 -13.99 -9.88 -10.19
CA TRP A 87 -14.37 -10.58 -11.44
C TRP A 87 -15.88 -10.79 -11.57
N HIS A 88 -16.56 -11.13 -10.49
CA HIS A 88 -18.01 -11.27 -10.50
C HIS A 88 -18.72 -9.93 -10.74
N ALA A 89 -18.28 -8.86 -10.07
CA ALA A 89 -18.85 -7.53 -10.26
C ALA A 89 -18.63 -7.01 -11.68
N ARG A 90 -17.40 -7.16 -12.21
CA ARG A 90 -17.07 -6.83 -13.60
C ARG A 90 -17.98 -7.57 -14.59
N GLY A 91 -18.11 -8.90 -14.43
CA GLY A 91 -18.95 -9.67 -15.32
C GLY A 91 -20.44 -9.29 -15.22
N TRP A 92 -20.93 -8.88 -14.05
CA TRP A 92 -22.28 -8.37 -13.88
C TRP A 92 -22.44 -7.00 -14.56
N ALA A 93 -21.52 -6.06 -14.32
CA ALA A 93 -21.56 -4.72 -14.89
C ALA A 93 -21.58 -4.75 -16.43
N LEU A 94 -20.72 -5.57 -17.04
CA LEU A 94 -20.71 -5.77 -18.49
C LEU A 94 -22.04 -6.28 -19.05
N ARG A 95 -22.69 -7.22 -18.36
CA ARG A 95 -24.01 -7.73 -18.80
C ARG A 95 -25.14 -6.73 -18.63
N GLN A 96 -25.00 -5.78 -17.72
CA GLN A 96 -26.00 -4.72 -17.49
C GLN A 96 -25.70 -3.43 -18.31
N GLY A 97 -24.60 -3.39 -19.06
CA GLY A 97 -24.14 -2.14 -19.70
C GLY A 97 -23.79 -1.04 -18.70
N MET A 98 -23.50 -1.38 -17.44
CA MET A 98 -23.13 -0.42 -16.41
C MET A 98 -21.64 -0.09 -16.48
N ALA A 99 -21.32 1.19 -16.67
CA ALA A 99 -19.94 1.66 -16.60
C ALA A 99 -19.36 1.46 -15.20
N PHE A 100 -18.07 1.13 -15.12
CA PHE A 100 -17.36 0.96 -13.86
C PHE A 100 -15.92 1.44 -13.98
N THR A 101 -15.33 1.82 -12.86
CA THR A 101 -13.90 2.11 -12.73
C THR A 101 -13.22 0.99 -11.96
N THR A 102 -11.90 0.86 -12.13
CA THR A 102 -11.06 -0.07 -11.37
C THR A 102 -9.87 0.64 -10.75
N SER A 103 -9.18 -0.01 -9.83
CA SER A 103 -7.89 0.45 -9.31
C SER A 103 -6.81 -0.59 -9.52
N PHE A 104 -5.59 -0.14 -9.75
CA PHE A 104 -4.40 -0.97 -9.74
C PHE A 104 -3.61 -0.68 -8.46
N HIS A 105 -3.70 -1.59 -7.49
CA HIS A 105 -3.09 -1.42 -6.18
C HIS A 105 -1.84 -2.26 -5.98
N THR A 106 -1.71 -3.40 -6.66
CA THR A 106 -0.66 -4.39 -6.41
C THR A 106 -0.03 -4.83 -7.73
N ARG A 107 1.31 -4.88 -7.77
CA ARG A 107 2.09 -5.39 -8.92
C ARG A 107 2.06 -6.92 -8.95
N PHE A 108 0.88 -7.48 -9.16
CA PHE A 108 0.69 -8.93 -9.23
C PHE A 108 1.63 -9.65 -10.21
N PRO A 109 1.98 -9.11 -11.39
CA PRO A 109 2.90 -9.78 -12.31
C PRO A 109 4.24 -10.11 -11.68
N ASP A 110 4.87 -9.14 -11.01
CA ASP A 110 6.16 -9.32 -10.33
C ASP A 110 6.03 -10.30 -9.16
N TYR A 111 4.95 -10.16 -8.42
CA TYR A 111 4.68 -10.92 -7.21
C TYR A 111 4.41 -12.42 -7.50
N VAL A 112 3.56 -12.70 -8.48
CA VAL A 112 3.20 -14.06 -8.89
C VAL A 112 4.38 -14.74 -9.58
N SER A 113 5.09 -14.02 -10.45
CA SER A 113 6.26 -14.54 -11.15
C SER A 113 7.38 -14.96 -10.20
N ALA A 114 7.68 -14.12 -9.20
CA ALA A 114 8.72 -14.40 -8.22
C ALA A 114 8.41 -15.63 -7.34
N ARG A 115 7.13 -15.95 -7.14
CA ARG A 115 6.72 -17.04 -6.22
C ARG A 115 6.44 -18.38 -6.89
N ILE A 116 5.77 -18.37 -8.01
CA ILE A 116 5.30 -19.62 -8.68
C ILE A 116 5.83 -19.79 -10.08
N GLY A 117 6.78 -18.93 -10.50
CA GLY A 117 7.46 -19.06 -11.80
C GLY A 117 6.56 -18.90 -13.03
N ILE A 118 5.37 -18.30 -12.88
CA ILE A 118 4.49 -18.02 -14.02
C ILE A 118 5.08 -16.86 -14.84
N ASN A 119 5.09 -17.04 -16.17
CA ASN A 119 5.51 -15.98 -17.08
C ASN A 119 4.69 -14.71 -16.85
N PRO A 120 5.34 -13.55 -16.54
CA PRO A 120 4.68 -12.26 -16.26
C PRO A 120 3.66 -11.85 -17.32
N GLU A 121 3.92 -12.15 -18.60
CA GLU A 121 3.02 -11.82 -19.70
C GLU A 121 1.65 -12.52 -19.62
N ARG A 122 1.59 -13.71 -19.03
CA ARG A 122 0.30 -14.38 -18.76
C ARG A 122 -0.51 -13.63 -17.72
N VAL A 123 0.14 -13.11 -16.69
CA VAL A 123 -0.50 -12.29 -15.65
C VAL A 123 -0.97 -10.98 -16.26
N TRP A 124 -0.13 -10.30 -17.05
CA TRP A 124 -0.50 -9.08 -17.77
C TRP A 124 -1.70 -9.28 -18.70
N ARG A 125 -1.80 -10.41 -19.37
CA ARG A 125 -2.98 -10.73 -20.19
C ARG A 125 -4.28 -10.79 -19.38
N VAL A 126 -4.23 -11.36 -18.17
CA VAL A 126 -5.38 -11.40 -17.25
C VAL A 126 -5.74 -10.00 -16.79
N LEU A 127 -4.75 -9.19 -16.41
CA LEU A 127 -4.95 -7.81 -15.98
C LEU A 127 -5.51 -6.93 -17.10
N ARG A 128 -4.97 -7.03 -18.33
CA ARG A 128 -5.55 -6.34 -19.50
C ARG A 128 -7.01 -6.72 -19.71
N ARG A 129 -7.35 -8.02 -19.60
CA ARG A 129 -8.74 -8.47 -19.71
C ARG A 129 -9.62 -7.90 -18.58
N PHE A 130 -9.10 -7.80 -17.36
CA PHE A 130 -9.83 -7.27 -16.22
C PHE A 130 -10.07 -5.77 -16.34
N HIS A 131 -9.01 -5.00 -16.49
CA HIS A 131 -9.04 -3.55 -16.50
C HIS A 131 -9.52 -2.96 -17.84
N GLY A 132 -9.23 -3.62 -18.97
CA GLY A 132 -9.52 -3.07 -20.30
C GLY A 132 -10.98 -2.78 -20.62
N ALA A 133 -11.92 -3.29 -19.80
CA ALA A 133 -13.34 -2.97 -19.92
C ALA A 133 -13.80 -1.84 -18.98
N ALA A 134 -12.93 -1.34 -18.11
CA ALA A 134 -13.24 -0.23 -17.22
C ALA A 134 -13.22 1.10 -17.98
N SER A 135 -14.06 2.04 -17.57
CA SER A 135 -14.05 3.40 -18.10
C SER A 135 -12.80 4.20 -17.67
N ALA A 136 -12.22 3.84 -16.52
CA ALA A 136 -10.94 4.35 -16.05
C ALA A 136 -10.29 3.36 -15.07
N VAL A 137 -8.95 3.34 -15.06
CA VAL A 137 -8.13 2.59 -14.11
C VAL A 137 -7.40 3.59 -13.22
N MET A 138 -7.71 3.56 -11.93
CA MET A 138 -7.13 4.48 -10.96
C MET A 138 -5.74 3.98 -10.55
N VAL A 139 -4.74 4.85 -10.65
CA VAL A 139 -3.33 4.55 -10.36
C VAL A 139 -2.72 5.58 -9.43
N ALA A 140 -1.77 5.14 -8.59
CA ALA A 140 -1.20 5.99 -7.54
C ALA A 140 -0.22 7.04 -8.08
N THR A 141 0.54 6.72 -9.13
CA THR A 141 1.67 7.54 -9.61
C THR A 141 1.71 7.61 -11.13
N PRO A 142 2.33 8.67 -11.70
CA PRO A 142 2.53 8.78 -13.15
C PRO A 142 3.36 7.61 -13.71
N ARG A 143 4.44 7.19 -13.03
CA ARG A 143 5.27 6.05 -13.48
C ARG A 143 4.46 4.76 -13.59
N LEU A 144 3.55 4.52 -12.62
CA LEU A 144 2.66 3.36 -12.68
C LEU A 144 1.66 3.49 -13.84
N ALA A 145 1.18 4.70 -14.14
CA ALA A 145 0.33 4.94 -15.31
C ALA A 145 1.08 4.59 -16.60
N ASP A 146 2.32 5.07 -16.77
CA ASP A 146 3.16 4.81 -17.94
C ASP A 146 3.44 3.30 -18.10
N GLU A 147 3.71 2.61 -17.00
CA GLU A 147 3.88 1.15 -16.99
C GLU A 147 2.62 0.42 -17.47
N LEU A 148 1.44 0.78 -16.95
CA LEU A 148 0.18 0.18 -17.39
C LEU A 148 -0.11 0.45 -18.87
N VAL A 149 0.18 1.66 -19.34
CA VAL A 149 0.07 2.01 -20.76
C VAL A 149 0.98 1.17 -21.62
N SER A 150 2.24 0.94 -21.21
CA SER A 150 3.18 0.08 -21.94
C SER A 150 2.71 -1.38 -22.02
N HIS A 151 1.89 -1.81 -21.07
CA HIS A 151 1.24 -3.12 -21.05
C HIS A 151 -0.16 -3.13 -21.68
N GLY A 152 -0.59 -2.04 -22.36
CA GLY A 152 -1.84 -1.96 -23.10
C GLY A 152 -3.08 -1.65 -22.25
N ILE A 153 -2.91 -1.07 -21.05
CA ILE A 153 -3.99 -0.54 -20.21
C ILE A 153 -3.90 0.99 -20.28
N THR A 154 -4.61 1.62 -21.22
CA THR A 154 -4.40 3.02 -21.61
C THR A 154 -5.33 4.02 -20.91
N GLN A 155 -6.46 3.56 -20.35
CA GLN A 155 -7.47 4.43 -19.70
C GLN A 155 -7.12 4.74 -18.24
N THR A 156 -5.86 5.03 -17.95
CA THR A 156 -5.38 5.34 -16.61
C THR A 156 -5.84 6.74 -16.15
N ARG A 157 -6.07 6.88 -14.83
CA ARG A 157 -6.33 8.16 -14.16
C ARG A 157 -5.56 8.19 -12.85
N LEU A 158 -4.91 9.30 -12.58
CA LEU A 158 -4.18 9.49 -11.34
C LEU A 158 -5.16 9.60 -10.16
N TRP A 159 -4.93 8.78 -9.18
CA TRP A 159 -5.52 8.83 -7.86
C TRP A 159 -4.40 8.64 -6.84
N SER A 160 -3.71 9.75 -6.54
CA SER A 160 -2.57 9.76 -5.64
C SER A 160 -2.99 9.39 -4.20
N ARG A 161 -2.01 9.14 -3.38
CA ARG A 161 -2.19 8.84 -1.96
C ARG A 161 -1.91 10.09 -1.14
N GLY A 162 -2.44 10.11 0.09
CA GLY A 162 -2.20 11.16 1.07
C GLY A 162 -1.91 10.56 2.44
N ALA A 163 -1.31 11.34 3.32
CA ALA A 163 -1.20 11.07 4.75
C ALA A 163 -2.18 11.96 5.52
N ASP A 164 -2.61 11.48 6.68
CA ASP A 164 -3.40 12.26 7.63
C ASP A 164 -2.45 13.21 8.38
N VAL A 165 -2.40 14.46 7.93
CA VAL A 165 -1.47 15.48 8.50
C VAL A 165 -1.89 15.99 9.88
N ASP A 166 -3.11 15.71 10.32
CA ASP A 166 -3.54 15.99 11.68
C ASP A 166 -3.00 14.93 12.65
N GLN A 167 -2.84 13.70 12.17
CA GLN A 167 -2.24 12.60 12.94
C GLN A 167 -0.72 12.56 12.80
N PHE A 168 -0.20 12.59 11.57
CA PHE A 168 1.23 12.51 11.26
C PHE A 168 1.79 13.91 11.10
N ARG A 169 2.48 14.40 12.12
CA ARG A 169 3.01 15.76 12.18
C ARG A 169 4.34 15.81 12.94
N PRO A 170 5.23 16.75 12.61
CA PRO A 170 6.58 16.78 13.18
C PRO A 170 6.64 17.08 14.68
N ASP A 171 5.61 17.75 15.21
CA ASP A 171 5.50 18.12 16.63
C ASP A 171 4.78 17.05 17.47
N ALA A 172 4.49 15.87 16.92
CA ALA A 172 3.97 14.76 17.71
C ALA A 172 5.03 14.31 18.73
N PRO A 173 4.63 14.03 20.00
CA PRO A 173 5.58 13.59 21.01
C PRO A 173 6.22 12.26 20.59
N PRO A 174 7.56 12.12 20.67
CA PRO A 174 8.24 10.88 20.34
C PRO A 174 7.76 9.70 21.21
N HIS A 175 7.74 8.51 20.63
CA HIS A 175 7.39 7.29 21.38
C HIS A 175 8.39 7.08 22.53
N PRO A 176 7.93 6.65 23.74
CA PRO A 176 8.79 6.53 24.91
C PRO A 176 10.02 5.64 24.71
N VAL A 177 9.99 4.69 23.79
CA VAL A 177 11.13 3.82 23.46
C VAL A 177 12.39 4.62 23.09
N TYR A 178 12.26 5.77 22.47
CA TYR A 178 13.40 6.57 22.01
C TYR A 178 14.30 7.09 23.14
N ALA A 179 13.79 7.19 24.37
CA ALA A 179 14.58 7.62 25.52
C ALA A 179 15.74 6.68 25.85
N GLY A 180 15.65 5.39 25.47
CA GLY A 180 16.69 4.39 25.71
C GLY A 180 17.51 4.03 24.47
N LEU A 181 17.27 4.65 23.32
CA LEU A 181 17.91 4.28 22.06
C LEU A 181 19.12 5.18 21.74
N LYS A 182 20.15 4.55 21.16
CA LYS A 182 21.32 5.23 20.62
C LYS A 182 20.99 5.88 19.27
N ARG A 183 21.17 7.18 19.17
CA ARG A 183 20.99 7.91 17.91
C ARG A 183 22.20 7.79 16.97
N PRO A 184 22.01 7.94 15.65
CA PRO A 184 20.70 8.14 15.00
C PRO A 184 19.86 6.86 14.96
N VAL A 185 18.54 6.96 15.17
CA VAL A 185 17.63 5.81 15.13
C VAL A 185 17.01 5.66 13.74
N ALA A 186 17.25 4.52 13.11
CA ALA A 186 16.61 4.15 11.86
C ALA A 186 15.33 3.34 12.13
N LEU A 187 14.22 3.78 11.57
CA LEU A 187 12.91 3.18 11.71
C LEU A 187 12.51 2.39 10.46
N HIS A 188 11.95 1.21 10.63
CA HIS A 188 11.13 0.53 9.62
C HIS A 188 9.70 0.43 10.11
N VAL A 189 8.73 0.74 9.25
CA VAL A 189 7.30 0.56 9.51
C VAL A 189 6.68 -0.26 8.39
N GLY A 190 5.98 -1.34 8.75
CA GLY A 190 5.28 -2.16 7.79
C GLY A 190 5.08 -3.60 8.23
N ARG A 191 4.41 -4.38 7.39
CA ARG A 191 4.25 -5.81 7.60
C ARG A 191 5.61 -6.51 7.65
N VAL A 192 5.83 -7.31 8.67
CA VAL A 192 7.08 -8.07 8.84
C VAL A 192 7.02 -9.37 8.03
N ALA A 193 7.37 -9.27 6.74
CA ALA A 193 7.29 -10.35 5.78
C ALA A 193 8.45 -10.30 4.77
N VAL A 194 8.74 -11.44 4.14
CA VAL A 194 9.91 -11.60 3.25
C VAL A 194 9.89 -10.61 2.09
N GLU A 195 8.74 -10.35 1.50
CA GLU A 195 8.57 -9.41 0.39
C GLU A 195 8.88 -7.95 0.75
N LYS A 196 8.87 -7.61 2.04
CA LYS A 196 9.26 -6.28 2.52
C LYS A 196 10.76 -6.11 2.70
N ASN A 197 11.54 -7.20 2.52
CA ASN A 197 13.00 -7.16 2.50
C ASN A 197 13.62 -6.53 3.77
N ILE A 198 12.95 -6.71 4.93
CA ILE A 198 13.36 -6.08 6.21
C ILE A 198 14.75 -6.56 6.64
N GLU A 199 15.12 -7.76 6.23
CA GLU A 199 16.46 -8.30 6.52
C GLU A 199 17.58 -7.41 5.94
N ALA A 200 17.38 -6.83 4.75
CA ALA A 200 18.35 -5.89 4.18
C ALA A 200 18.51 -4.62 5.04
N PHE A 201 17.42 -4.15 5.67
CA PHE A 201 17.47 -3.05 6.64
C PHE A 201 18.24 -3.47 7.90
N LEU A 202 17.89 -4.63 8.45
CA LEU A 202 18.51 -5.11 9.70
C LEU A 202 20.00 -5.43 9.53
N ALA A 203 20.41 -5.95 8.39
CA ALA A 203 21.80 -6.27 8.08
C ALA A 203 22.64 -5.05 7.68
N ALA A 204 22.03 -3.95 7.21
CA ALA A 204 22.77 -2.76 6.77
C ALA A 204 23.60 -2.15 7.91
N PRO A 205 24.87 -1.75 7.70
CA PRO A 205 25.66 -1.06 8.71
C PRO A 205 25.01 0.26 9.14
N TRP A 206 24.86 0.44 10.47
CA TRP A 206 24.25 1.65 11.05
C TRP A 206 24.92 2.00 12.37
N ALA A 207 25.13 3.29 12.63
CA ALA A 207 25.88 3.75 13.80
C ALA A 207 25.06 3.77 15.11
N GLY A 208 23.75 3.89 15.01
CA GLY A 208 22.80 3.93 16.12
C GLY A 208 21.89 2.69 16.16
N ASP A 209 20.72 2.85 16.72
CA ASP A 209 19.78 1.76 16.88
C ASP A 209 18.81 1.64 15.70
N LYS A 210 18.28 0.43 15.53
CA LYS A 210 17.26 0.09 14.53
C LYS A 210 15.96 -0.29 15.20
N LEU A 211 14.87 0.33 14.76
CA LEU A 211 13.53 0.12 15.30
C LEU A 211 12.61 -0.43 14.21
N VAL A 212 11.89 -1.50 14.52
CA VAL A 212 10.89 -2.12 13.63
C VAL A 212 9.52 -2.00 14.26
N VAL A 213 8.60 -1.38 13.52
CA VAL A 213 7.18 -1.28 13.87
C VAL A 213 6.38 -2.08 12.85
N GLY A 214 5.67 -3.08 13.32
CA GLY A 214 4.85 -3.95 12.50
C GLY A 214 4.81 -5.37 13.02
N ASP A 215 3.96 -6.17 12.38
CA ASP A 215 3.76 -7.58 12.67
C ASP A 215 3.75 -8.39 11.37
N GLY A 216 3.96 -9.69 11.47
CA GLY A 216 3.88 -10.58 10.32
C GLY A 216 4.69 -11.87 10.47
N PRO A 217 4.60 -12.75 9.47
CA PRO A 217 5.09 -14.12 9.55
C PRO A 217 6.62 -14.26 9.71
N ALA A 218 7.39 -13.21 9.44
CA ALA A 218 8.85 -13.23 9.60
C ALA A 218 9.33 -12.66 10.95
N LEU A 219 8.44 -12.15 11.81
CA LEU A 219 8.80 -11.44 13.03
C LEU A 219 9.70 -12.25 13.96
N ASP A 220 9.25 -13.44 14.37
CA ASP A 220 9.99 -14.28 15.32
C ASP A 220 11.37 -14.69 14.79
N ALA A 221 11.46 -14.96 13.49
CA ALA A 221 12.72 -15.33 12.85
C ALA A 221 13.72 -14.17 12.84
N LEU A 222 13.23 -12.95 12.52
CA LEU A 222 14.05 -11.74 12.49
C LEU A 222 14.47 -11.30 13.88
N GLN A 223 13.61 -11.39 14.90
CA GLN A 223 13.95 -11.10 16.29
C GLN A 223 15.09 -12.01 16.79
N ARG A 224 15.01 -13.31 16.49
CA ARG A 224 16.09 -14.25 16.86
C ARG A 224 17.40 -13.97 16.13
N LYS A 225 17.32 -13.58 14.86
CA LYS A 225 18.50 -13.34 14.01
C LYS A 225 19.18 -11.99 14.29
N TYR A 226 18.40 -10.99 14.71
CA TYR A 226 18.86 -9.62 14.97
C TYR A 226 18.46 -9.12 16.36
N PRO A 227 19.02 -9.74 17.44
CA PRO A 227 18.63 -9.43 18.82
C PRO A 227 18.98 -8.01 19.29
N SER A 228 19.85 -7.31 18.56
CA SER A 228 20.20 -5.91 18.83
C SER A 228 19.19 -4.91 18.24
N ALA A 229 18.27 -5.34 17.38
CA ALA A 229 17.22 -4.48 16.86
C ALA A 229 16.00 -4.49 17.78
N HIS A 230 15.29 -3.36 17.83
CA HIS A 230 14.13 -3.20 18.68
C HIS A 230 12.85 -3.45 17.86
N PHE A 231 11.95 -4.28 18.37
CA PHE A 231 10.69 -4.63 17.69
C PHE A 231 9.51 -4.26 18.61
N LEU A 232 8.65 -3.35 18.16
CA LEU A 232 7.50 -2.85 18.94
C LEU A 232 6.18 -3.58 18.62
N GLY A 233 6.18 -4.49 17.65
CA GLY A 233 4.92 -5.00 17.12
C GLY A 233 4.16 -3.97 16.30
N ALA A 234 2.88 -4.25 16.02
CA ALA A 234 2.04 -3.34 15.25
C ALA A 234 1.59 -2.14 16.11
N LEU A 235 1.79 -0.93 15.59
CA LEU A 235 1.30 0.32 16.18
C LEU A 235 0.26 0.98 15.28
N HIS A 236 -0.68 1.71 15.89
CA HIS A 236 -1.75 2.42 15.21
C HIS A 236 -1.98 3.81 15.83
N GLY A 237 -2.67 4.68 15.09
CA GLY A 237 -3.08 5.98 15.60
C GLY A 237 -1.92 6.82 16.16
N PRO A 238 -2.11 7.48 17.31
CA PRO A 238 -1.09 8.35 17.91
C PRO A 238 0.24 7.65 18.24
N ALA A 239 0.20 6.36 18.62
CA ALA A 239 1.42 5.60 18.91
C ALA A 239 2.27 5.40 17.66
N LEU A 240 1.65 5.18 16.50
CA LEU A 240 2.36 5.10 15.23
C LEU A 240 2.94 6.46 14.82
N ALA A 241 2.18 7.54 14.99
CA ALA A 241 2.67 8.90 14.73
C ALA A 241 3.89 9.24 15.60
N SER A 242 3.84 8.88 16.89
CA SER A 242 4.96 9.03 17.83
C SER A 242 6.21 8.22 17.43
N ALA A 243 6.01 7.04 16.81
CA ALA A 243 7.12 6.26 16.29
C ALA A 243 7.82 6.95 15.11
N TYR A 244 7.06 7.55 14.20
CA TYR A 244 7.66 8.34 13.11
C TYR A 244 8.37 9.59 13.63
N ALA A 245 7.70 10.41 14.44
CA ALA A 245 8.23 11.70 14.91
C ALA A 245 9.51 11.56 15.73
N GLY A 246 9.77 10.40 16.34
CA GLY A 246 10.99 10.14 17.10
C GLY A 246 12.17 9.65 16.28
N ALA A 247 11.99 9.21 15.05
CA ALA A 247 13.01 8.61 14.21
C ALA A 247 13.87 9.65 13.48
N ASP A 248 15.13 9.32 13.22
CA ASP A 248 16.03 10.17 12.42
C ASP A 248 15.92 9.88 10.93
N VAL A 249 15.54 8.64 10.55
CA VAL A 249 15.30 8.23 9.16
C VAL A 249 14.32 7.06 9.10
N LEU A 250 13.40 7.07 8.13
CA LEU A 250 12.63 5.89 7.75
C LEU A 250 13.40 5.07 6.71
N ALA A 251 13.71 3.82 7.01
CA ALA A 251 14.22 2.86 6.03
C ALA A 251 13.06 2.14 5.32
N PHE A 252 12.99 2.27 4.01
CA PHE A 252 12.02 1.59 3.15
C PHE A 252 12.72 0.57 2.26
N PRO A 253 12.95 -0.67 2.76
CA PRO A 253 13.73 -1.69 2.07
C PRO A 253 12.95 -2.44 0.98
N SER A 254 11.64 -2.23 0.83
CA SER A 254 10.83 -2.91 -0.18
C SER A 254 11.22 -2.50 -1.60
N ARG A 255 11.24 -3.49 -2.50
CA ARG A 255 11.53 -3.30 -3.92
C ARG A 255 10.30 -3.45 -4.82
N THR A 256 9.18 -3.92 -4.26
CA THR A 256 7.99 -4.35 -5.01
C THR A 256 6.72 -3.57 -4.69
N ASP A 257 6.77 -2.66 -3.73
CA ASP A 257 5.61 -1.84 -3.39
C ASP A 257 5.26 -0.85 -4.52
N THR A 258 3.99 -0.70 -4.79
CA THR A 258 3.47 0.22 -5.81
C THR A 258 3.60 1.69 -5.41
N PHE A 259 3.59 2.00 -4.10
CA PHE A 259 3.69 3.36 -3.59
C PHE A 259 4.43 3.41 -2.24
N GLY A 260 3.85 2.83 -1.17
CA GLY A 260 4.40 2.87 0.19
C GLY A 260 3.86 4.04 1.01
N LEU A 261 2.63 3.91 1.54
CA LEU A 261 1.99 4.92 2.41
C LEU A 261 2.87 5.34 3.58
N VAL A 262 3.64 4.42 4.14
CA VAL A 262 4.55 4.66 5.26
C VAL A 262 5.61 5.75 4.96
N MET A 263 5.98 5.92 3.70
CA MET A 263 6.93 6.98 3.29
C MET A 263 6.31 8.37 3.43
N ILE A 264 5.07 8.54 2.96
CA ILE A 264 4.40 9.85 3.08
C ILE A 264 3.95 10.15 4.52
N GLU A 265 3.68 9.13 5.33
CA GLU A 265 3.43 9.27 6.76
C GLU A 265 4.68 9.73 7.51
N ALA A 266 5.85 9.15 7.19
CA ALA A 266 7.13 9.57 7.72
C ALA A 266 7.45 11.02 7.34
N LEU A 267 7.31 11.38 6.07
CA LEU A 267 7.54 12.74 5.59
C LEU A 267 6.59 13.75 6.26
N ALA A 268 5.32 13.41 6.43
CA ALA A 268 4.35 14.24 7.18
C ALA A 268 4.75 14.41 8.65
N SER A 269 5.42 13.42 9.23
CA SER A 269 5.98 13.46 10.59
C SER A 269 7.36 14.13 10.68
N GLY A 270 7.88 14.67 9.58
CA GLY A 270 9.20 15.31 9.52
C GLY A 270 10.38 14.33 9.43
N THR A 271 10.13 13.05 9.24
CA THR A 271 11.15 12.00 9.17
C THR A 271 11.55 11.74 7.71
N PRO A 272 12.82 11.96 7.31
CA PRO A 272 13.28 11.71 5.95
C PRO A 272 13.26 10.21 5.62
N VAL A 273 13.17 9.91 4.32
CA VAL A 273 13.02 8.54 3.81
C VAL A 273 14.26 8.07 3.09
N ALA A 274 14.70 6.86 3.40
CA ALA A 274 15.77 6.16 2.69
C ALA A 274 15.22 4.91 1.99
N GLY A 275 15.55 4.71 0.71
CA GLY A 275 15.06 3.55 -0.04
C GLY A 275 15.95 3.18 -1.22
N TYR A 276 15.55 2.12 -1.92
CA TYR A 276 16.18 1.74 -3.19
C TYR A 276 15.66 2.62 -4.34
N PRO A 277 16.42 2.79 -5.45
CA PRO A 277 15.98 3.53 -6.63
C PRO A 277 14.99 2.70 -7.47
N VAL A 278 13.85 2.34 -6.89
CA VAL A 278 12.74 1.60 -7.49
C VAL A 278 11.48 2.47 -7.49
N PRO A 279 10.44 2.12 -8.25
CA PRO A 279 9.28 3.00 -8.48
C PRO A 279 8.71 3.67 -7.23
N GLY A 280 8.40 2.92 -6.17
CA GLY A 280 7.82 3.50 -4.94
C GLY A 280 8.65 4.65 -4.35
N PRO A 281 9.91 4.43 -3.92
CA PRO A 281 10.77 5.50 -3.43
C PRO A 281 11.05 6.61 -4.46
N LEU A 282 11.21 6.28 -5.74
CA LEU A 282 11.40 7.29 -6.80
C LEU A 282 10.17 8.17 -7.01
N ASP A 283 8.97 7.64 -6.77
CA ASP A 283 7.71 8.38 -6.90
C ASP A 283 7.40 9.25 -5.67
N VAL A 284 8.08 9.04 -4.54
CA VAL A 284 7.89 9.82 -3.30
C VAL A 284 9.09 10.72 -3.03
N VAL A 285 10.31 10.17 -3.04
CA VAL A 285 11.54 10.86 -2.67
C VAL A 285 12.21 11.51 -3.89
N GLY A 286 12.04 10.91 -5.07
CA GLY A 286 12.75 11.32 -6.29
C GLY A 286 14.23 10.89 -6.29
N GLN A 287 14.86 10.92 -7.48
CA GLN A 287 16.25 10.52 -7.65
C GLN A 287 17.22 11.40 -6.84
N GLY A 288 16.92 12.69 -6.74
CA GLY A 288 17.77 13.68 -6.05
C GLY A 288 17.47 13.85 -4.56
N GLY A 289 16.38 13.24 -4.06
CA GLY A 289 15.95 13.41 -2.67
C GLY A 289 15.15 14.67 -2.40
N PHE A 290 14.65 15.35 -3.43
CA PHE A 290 13.88 16.60 -3.36
C PHE A 290 12.45 16.43 -3.92
N GLY A 291 11.89 15.25 -3.79
CA GLY A 291 10.60 14.90 -4.36
C GLY A 291 10.71 14.40 -5.81
N PRO A 292 9.61 13.81 -6.34
CA PRO A 292 9.60 13.23 -7.69
C PRO A 292 9.83 14.26 -8.80
N ASP A 293 9.46 15.51 -8.56
CA ASP A 293 9.63 16.66 -9.47
C ASP A 293 10.82 17.57 -9.09
N GLY A 294 11.57 17.21 -8.04
CA GLY A 294 12.73 17.96 -7.56
C GLY A 294 12.41 19.30 -6.87
N ARG A 295 11.16 19.54 -6.46
CA ARG A 295 10.68 20.84 -5.97
C ARG A 295 10.46 20.93 -4.47
N ALA A 296 10.75 19.89 -3.70
CA ALA A 296 10.66 19.98 -2.25
C ALA A 296 11.60 21.10 -1.73
N PRO A 297 11.17 21.89 -0.72
CA PRO A 297 11.94 23.03 -0.22
C PRO A 297 13.24 22.63 0.51
N GLY A 298 13.41 21.34 0.79
CA GLY A 298 14.59 20.75 1.40
C GLY A 298 14.71 19.29 1.01
N ARG A 299 15.82 18.66 1.39
CA ARG A 299 16.00 17.24 1.16
C ARG A 299 15.02 16.44 2.04
N ILE A 300 14.20 15.62 1.43
CA ILE A 300 13.19 14.80 2.10
C ILE A 300 13.62 13.32 2.22
N GLY A 301 14.79 12.98 1.68
CA GLY A 301 15.31 11.62 1.77
C GLY A 301 16.42 11.34 0.76
N ALA A 302 16.74 10.05 0.60
CA ALA A 302 17.72 9.59 -0.38
C ALA A 302 17.38 8.21 -0.94
N VAL A 303 17.80 7.95 -2.16
CA VAL A 303 17.71 6.62 -2.79
C VAL A 303 19.09 6.18 -3.27
N ALA A 304 19.48 4.94 -2.97
CA ALA A 304 20.73 4.34 -3.40
C ALA A 304 20.60 2.83 -3.59
N HIS A 305 21.51 2.23 -4.35
CA HIS A 305 21.56 0.78 -4.56
C HIS A 305 21.98 0.02 -3.28
N ASP A 306 22.70 0.66 -2.39
CA ASP A 306 22.97 0.21 -1.01
C ASP A 306 22.05 0.95 -0.04
N LEU A 307 21.30 0.20 0.76
CA LEU A 307 20.33 0.79 1.69
C LEU A 307 21.00 1.56 2.83
N GLY A 308 22.15 1.08 3.30
CA GLY A 308 22.91 1.77 4.34
C GLY A 308 23.47 3.10 3.83
N GLU A 309 23.89 3.18 2.57
CA GLU A 309 24.26 4.44 1.91
C GLU A 309 23.05 5.39 1.83
N ALA A 310 21.89 4.90 1.37
CA ALA A 310 20.67 5.70 1.32
C ALA A 310 20.30 6.25 2.71
N MET A 311 20.36 5.42 3.75
CA MET A 311 20.06 5.82 5.13
C MET A 311 21.02 6.92 5.63
N ARG A 312 22.32 6.79 5.38
CA ARG A 312 23.29 7.84 5.74
C ARG A 312 23.12 9.14 4.95
N ALA A 313 22.77 9.02 3.67
CA ALA A 313 22.56 10.19 2.81
C ALA A 313 21.22 10.91 3.08
N ALA A 314 20.27 10.27 3.74
CA ALA A 314 18.98 10.85 4.10
C ALA A 314 19.02 11.64 5.42
N LEU A 315 20.05 11.45 6.27
CA LEU A 315 20.30 12.26 7.48
C LEU A 315 20.78 13.67 7.12
#